data_afa6b25e87c5df1b8b61926833d466db
#
_entry.id   afa6b25e87c5df1b8b61926833d466db
#
_cell.length_a   1.000
_cell.length_b   1.000
_cell.length_c   1.000
_cell.angle_alpha   90.00
_cell.angle_beta   90.00
_cell.angle_gamma   90.00
#
_symmetry.space_group_name_H-M   'P 1'
#
loop_
_entity.id
_entity.type
_entity.pdbx_description
1 polymer ?
#
loop_
_entity_poly.entity_id
_entity_poly.type
_entity_poly.pdbx_seq_one_letter_code
_entity_poly.pdbx_strand_id
1 'polypeptide(L)'
;MTALRAFLGAVLLLLAGLAAPAAAQEGPQTLSYEYGPVRIAPGQNTIAVEENRLKPPVDGWITRFKPDLVRAADGAVPRVDVIHLHHGVWLTDDSTNPLGFSPLFAAGEEKTEVTAPPGFGWRYDADDRWLMNHMIHNLTPTEEEVEITYELDFVPAGSPAAAGIREIETAWLDTVGGAYPVFDARRGRYGGDRRFTYPDEAQGAAPNGWTVPADGALVGSGGHLHPGGLWTDLELTRDGRTVPLFRSEAKYFEPAGAVSWDVAMTVTPPDWRVGVRKGDVLSVSGTYDTKRASWYESMAIMPSMYARGASGPDPFATNVNVPGAVTHGHLPENDHHGGGRFSGLPDPRKLLARPVGGGGGGAVVISGFVYGQGDLSSPGRRGRPALVRRGRALRFVNRDARRENVFHTITACRAPCNRVTGIAYPLANGPVDFDSGELGFGPAGFTAAANRDTWATPKDLAPGTYTYFCRVHPFMRGAFAVKGP
;
A
#
# COMPACT_ATOMS: atom_id res chain seq x y z
N MET A 1 37.48 6.45 -74.83
CA MET A 1 36.19 5.80 -74.63
C MET A 1 35.71 6.17 -73.23
N THR A 2 34.88 7.17 -73.12
CA THR A 2 34.51 7.94 -71.95
C THR A 2 33.09 7.53 -71.49
N ALA A 3 32.96 6.97 -70.32
CA ALA A 3 31.65 6.61 -69.73
C ALA A 3 31.18 7.75 -68.82
N LEU A 4 30.09 8.35 -69.19
CA LEU A 4 29.37 9.41 -68.49
C LEU A 4 28.53 8.81 -67.35
N ARG A 5 28.79 9.15 -66.10
CA ARG A 5 27.96 8.81 -64.99
C ARG A 5 26.99 9.95 -64.66
N ALA A 6 25.73 9.71 -64.87
CA ALA A 6 24.64 10.58 -64.47
C ALA A 6 24.38 10.46 -62.96
N PHE A 7 24.46 11.58 -62.25
CA PHE A 7 24.01 11.70 -60.81
C PHE A 7 22.53 12.08 -60.78
N LEU A 8 21.68 11.21 -60.33
CA LEU A 8 20.30 11.56 -59.95
C LEU A 8 20.32 12.06 -58.51
N GLY A 9 20.10 13.37 -58.33
CA GLY A 9 19.85 13.95 -57.05
C GLY A 9 18.39 13.76 -56.63
N ALA A 10 18.16 12.97 -55.59
CA ALA A 10 16.85 12.88 -54.96
C ALA A 10 16.67 14.07 -54.01
N VAL A 11 15.77 14.97 -54.33
CA VAL A 11 15.32 16.04 -53.44
C VAL A 11 14.29 15.42 -52.46
N LEU A 12 14.70 15.19 -51.22
CA LEU A 12 13.77 14.87 -50.11
C LEU A 12 13.07 16.19 -49.70
N LEU A 13 11.81 16.35 -50.07
CA LEU A 13 10.92 17.34 -49.47
C LEU A 13 10.56 16.85 -48.04
N LEU A 14 11.16 17.45 -47.03
CA LEU A 14 10.66 17.37 -45.65
C LEU A 14 9.35 18.18 -45.56
N LEU A 15 8.23 17.48 -45.63
CA LEU A 15 6.95 18.01 -45.17
C LEU A 15 7.02 18.07 -43.63
N ALA A 16 7.40 19.24 -43.11
CA ALA A 16 7.11 19.57 -41.72
C ALA A 16 5.60 19.70 -41.59
N GLY A 17 4.98 18.60 -41.18
CA GLY A 17 3.59 18.62 -40.72
C GLY A 17 3.51 19.53 -39.48
N LEU A 18 3.01 20.74 -39.67
CA LEU A 18 2.49 21.57 -38.58
C LEU A 18 1.34 20.74 -37.96
N ALA A 19 1.61 20.04 -36.86
CA ALA A 19 0.55 19.52 -36.03
C ALA A 19 -0.27 20.75 -35.61
N ALA A 20 -1.47 20.87 -36.14
CA ALA A 20 -2.45 21.83 -35.63
C ALA A 20 -2.60 21.52 -34.12
N PRO A 21 -2.67 22.55 -33.26
CA PRO A 21 -3.00 22.31 -31.87
C PRO A 21 -4.33 21.53 -31.85
N ALA A 22 -4.33 20.35 -31.20
CA ALA A 22 -5.56 19.59 -31.01
C ALA A 22 -6.56 20.54 -30.39
N ALA A 23 -7.66 20.82 -31.12
CA ALA A 23 -8.74 21.61 -30.56
C ALA A 23 -9.15 20.93 -29.24
N ALA A 24 -9.08 21.67 -28.13
CA ALA A 24 -9.46 21.18 -26.83
C ALA A 24 -10.88 20.61 -26.98
N GLN A 25 -11.08 19.35 -26.64
CA GLN A 25 -12.40 18.73 -26.69
C GLN A 25 -13.34 19.53 -25.80
N GLU A 26 -14.42 20.08 -26.37
CA GLU A 26 -15.32 21.01 -25.67
C GLU A 26 -16.21 20.36 -24.58
N GLY A 27 -16.13 19.05 -24.39
CA GLY A 27 -16.99 18.28 -23.49
C GLY A 27 -16.24 17.42 -22.46
N PRO A 28 -16.98 16.75 -21.56
CA PRO A 28 -16.41 15.78 -20.64
C PRO A 28 -15.65 14.68 -21.39
N GLN A 29 -14.50 14.27 -20.84
CA GLN A 29 -13.61 13.28 -21.44
C GLN A 29 -12.92 12.45 -20.38
N THR A 30 -12.56 11.21 -20.72
CA THR A 30 -11.67 10.39 -19.90
C THR A 30 -10.24 10.51 -20.43
N LEU A 31 -9.33 10.91 -19.58
CA LEU A 31 -7.90 11.02 -19.84
C LEU A 31 -7.19 9.86 -19.16
N SER A 32 -6.34 9.14 -19.89
CA SER A 32 -5.55 8.02 -19.38
C SER A 32 -4.07 8.38 -19.39
N TYR A 33 -3.39 8.03 -18.33
CA TYR A 33 -1.98 8.32 -18.14
C TYR A 33 -1.23 7.07 -17.66
N GLU A 34 0.02 6.96 -18.11
CA GLU A 34 0.95 5.88 -17.78
C GLU A 34 2.24 6.52 -17.26
N TYR A 35 2.46 6.42 -15.95
CA TYR A 35 3.66 6.94 -15.28
C TYR A 35 4.69 5.82 -15.16
N GLY A 36 5.75 5.92 -15.92
CA GLY A 36 6.79 4.89 -15.95
C GLY A 36 7.51 4.83 -17.31
N PRO A 37 8.16 3.69 -17.63
CA PRO A 37 8.29 2.54 -16.75
C PRO A 37 9.17 2.83 -15.53
N VAL A 38 8.71 2.37 -14.37
CA VAL A 38 9.44 2.42 -13.11
C VAL A 38 10.14 1.07 -12.91
N ARG A 39 11.46 1.11 -12.86
CA ARG A 39 12.27 -0.07 -12.61
C ARG A 39 12.34 -0.34 -11.11
N ILE A 40 11.91 -1.50 -10.69
CA ILE A 40 11.85 -1.91 -9.29
C ILE A 40 12.81 -3.07 -9.02
N ALA A 41 13.76 -2.84 -8.13
CA ALA A 41 14.74 -3.84 -7.73
C ALA A 41 14.08 -4.99 -6.94
N PRO A 42 14.72 -6.17 -6.90
CA PRO A 42 14.26 -7.27 -6.04
C PRO A 42 14.07 -6.81 -4.60
N GLY A 43 12.93 -7.13 -4.01
CA GLY A 43 12.61 -6.76 -2.62
C GLY A 43 12.48 -5.26 -2.34
N GLN A 44 12.37 -4.44 -3.36
CA GLN A 44 12.26 -2.99 -3.20
C GLN A 44 10.97 -2.61 -2.46
N ASN A 45 11.10 -1.63 -1.57
CA ASN A 45 10.03 -0.98 -0.84
C ASN A 45 10.40 0.48 -0.49
N THR A 46 11.01 1.19 -1.41
CA THR A 46 11.47 2.57 -1.21
C THR A 46 10.42 3.58 -1.65
N ILE A 47 10.33 4.69 -0.93
CA ILE A 47 9.51 5.85 -1.30
C ILE A 47 10.28 6.68 -2.33
N ALA A 48 9.62 7.05 -3.41
CA ALA A 48 10.08 8.03 -4.38
C ALA A 48 9.11 9.22 -4.43
N VAL A 49 9.64 10.42 -4.58
CA VAL A 49 8.85 11.65 -4.78
C VAL A 49 9.40 12.34 -6.02
N GLU A 50 8.60 12.41 -7.06
CA GLU A 50 9.03 12.89 -8.36
C GLU A 50 8.00 13.83 -8.99
N GLU A 51 8.46 14.70 -9.89
CA GLU A 51 7.55 15.55 -10.66
C GLU A 51 6.69 14.69 -11.59
N ASN A 52 5.38 14.88 -11.54
CA ASN A 52 4.44 14.20 -12.43
C ASN A 52 3.87 15.21 -13.45
N ARG A 53 4.30 15.08 -14.72
CA ARG A 53 3.85 15.93 -15.82
C ARG A 53 2.64 15.37 -16.57
N LEU A 54 2.18 14.20 -16.18
CA LEU A 54 1.04 13.50 -16.77
C LEU A 54 -0.24 14.00 -16.11
N LYS A 55 -0.80 15.10 -16.64
CA LYS A 55 -1.94 15.82 -16.07
C LYS A 55 -2.77 16.48 -17.17
N PRO A 56 -4.00 16.89 -16.91
CA PRO A 56 -4.81 17.55 -17.93
C PRO A 56 -4.11 18.78 -18.53
N PRO A 57 -4.25 19.03 -19.85
CA PRO A 57 -3.51 20.10 -20.51
C PRO A 57 -4.16 21.49 -20.38
N VAL A 58 -5.38 21.57 -19.84
CA VAL A 58 -6.16 22.80 -19.69
C VAL A 58 -6.86 22.83 -18.36
N ASP A 59 -7.27 24.00 -17.91
CA ASP A 59 -8.05 24.19 -16.68
C ASP A 59 -9.40 23.44 -16.76
N GLY A 60 -9.86 22.95 -15.63
CA GLY A 60 -11.13 22.23 -15.58
C GLY A 60 -11.46 21.64 -14.24
N TRP A 61 -12.21 20.56 -14.32
CA TRP A 61 -12.70 19.82 -13.18
C TRP A 61 -12.37 18.34 -13.33
N ILE A 62 -11.79 17.75 -12.32
CA ILE A 62 -11.66 16.29 -12.23
C ILE A 62 -12.87 15.77 -11.48
N THR A 63 -13.59 14.80 -12.05
CA THR A 63 -14.80 14.24 -11.46
C THR A 63 -14.65 12.77 -11.09
N ARG A 64 -13.61 12.08 -11.62
CA ARG A 64 -13.25 10.71 -11.24
C ARG A 64 -11.74 10.54 -11.33
N PHE A 65 -11.21 9.76 -10.40
CA PHE A 65 -9.84 9.30 -10.38
C PHE A 65 -9.82 7.79 -10.18
N LYS A 66 -9.16 7.05 -11.08
CA LYS A 66 -9.07 5.59 -11.05
C LYS A 66 -7.62 5.16 -11.25
N PRO A 67 -6.91 4.81 -10.18
CA PRO A 67 -5.51 4.37 -10.22
C PRO A 67 -5.37 2.89 -10.50
N ASP A 68 -4.25 2.48 -11.09
CA ASP A 68 -3.80 1.10 -11.18
C ASP A 68 -2.27 0.97 -11.17
N LEU A 69 -1.80 -0.26 -11.18
CA LEU A 69 -0.42 -0.66 -11.39
C LEU A 69 -0.39 -1.81 -12.39
N VAL A 70 0.39 -1.67 -13.45
CA VAL A 70 0.53 -2.72 -14.48
C VAL A 70 2.01 -3.05 -14.72
N ARG A 71 2.28 -4.24 -15.23
CA ARG A 71 3.61 -4.58 -15.73
C ARG A 71 3.86 -3.88 -17.07
N ALA A 72 4.99 -3.24 -17.20
CA ALA A 72 5.37 -2.59 -18.46
C ALA A 72 5.53 -3.57 -19.62
N ALA A 73 5.85 -4.84 -19.35
CA ALA A 73 6.10 -5.83 -20.37
C ALA A 73 4.84 -6.33 -21.11
N ASP A 74 3.69 -6.40 -20.43
CA ASP A 74 2.48 -7.01 -20.99
C ASP A 74 1.18 -6.28 -20.59
N GLY A 75 1.26 -5.20 -19.83
CA GLY A 75 0.10 -4.45 -19.35
C GLY A 75 -0.75 -5.18 -18.30
N ALA A 76 -0.29 -6.34 -17.83
CA ALA A 76 -1.05 -7.13 -16.88
C ALA A 76 -0.95 -6.54 -15.46
N VAL A 77 -2.08 -6.50 -14.76
CA VAL A 77 -2.12 -6.15 -13.33
C VAL A 77 -1.42 -7.25 -12.53
N PRO A 78 -0.34 -6.95 -11.81
CA PRO A 78 0.33 -7.95 -11.00
C PRO A 78 -0.51 -8.33 -9.79
N ARG A 79 -0.35 -9.55 -9.33
CA ARG A 79 -0.95 -9.99 -8.07
C ARG A 79 -0.39 -9.18 -6.91
N VAL A 80 -1.24 -8.80 -5.96
CA VAL A 80 -0.82 -7.94 -4.85
C VAL A 80 0.20 -8.63 -3.91
N ASP A 81 0.23 -9.96 -3.87
CA ASP A 81 1.23 -10.75 -3.12
C ASP A 81 2.56 -10.95 -3.87
N VAL A 82 2.70 -10.34 -5.03
CA VAL A 82 3.91 -10.40 -5.88
C VAL A 82 4.49 -9.01 -6.08
N ILE A 83 3.70 -8.09 -6.61
CA ILE A 83 4.06 -6.70 -6.77
C ILE A 83 2.80 -5.87 -6.51
N HIS A 84 2.88 -4.84 -5.68
CA HIS A 84 1.76 -3.95 -5.48
C HIS A 84 2.18 -2.50 -5.29
N LEU A 85 1.28 -1.60 -5.64
CA LEU A 85 1.35 -0.20 -5.27
C LEU A 85 1.01 -0.10 -3.78
N HIS A 86 2.03 0.06 -2.93
CA HIS A 86 1.80 0.22 -1.50
C HIS A 86 1.16 1.58 -1.21
N HIS A 87 1.62 2.62 -1.89
CA HIS A 87 0.90 3.88 -2.02
C HIS A 87 1.33 4.65 -3.26
N GLY A 88 0.38 5.42 -3.79
CA GLY A 88 0.59 6.51 -4.71
C GLY A 88 -0.19 7.71 -4.21
N VAL A 89 0.48 8.86 -4.02
CA VAL A 89 -0.16 10.12 -3.63
C VAL A 89 0.17 11.16 -4.67
N TRP A 90 -0.86 11.67 -5.32
CA TRP A 90 -0.78 12.80 -6.24
C TRP A 90 -0.90 14.08 -5.43
N LEU A 91 0.16 14.86 -5.44
CA LEU A 91 0.27 16.12 -4.71
C LEU A 91 0.17 17.28 -5.69
N THR A 92 -0.52 18.33 -5.31
CA THR A 92 -0.59 19.58 -6.07
C THR A 92 -0.04 20.75 -5.24
N ASP A 93 0.35 21.83 -5.91
CA ASP A 93 0.83 23.04 -5.26
C ASP A 93 -0.21 23.58 -4.26
N ASP A 94 0.26 23.91 -3.08
CA ASP A 94 -0.55 24.51 -2.03
C ASP A 94 0.31 25.51 -1.21
N SER A 95 0.13 26.79 -1.49
CA SER A 95 0.86 27.86 -0.81
C SER A 95 0.48 28.02 0.67
N THR A 96 -0.60 27.39 1.11
CA THR A 96 -1.04 27.42 2.51
C THR A 96 -0.43 26.29 3.34
N ASN A 97 0.07 25.24 2.67
CA ASN A 97 0.76 24.12 3.31
C ASN A 97 2.24 24.47 3.52
N PRO A 98 2.82 24.29 4.72
CA PRO A 98 4.25 24.55 4.99
C PRO A 98 5.21 23.79 4.07
N LEU A 99 4.79 22.65 3.50
CA LEU A 99 5.57 21.86 2.55
C LEU A 99 5.41 22.34 1.10
N GLY A 100 4.51 23.30 0.85
CA GLY A 100 4.21 23.83 -0.47
C GLY A 100 3.33 22.93 -1.35
N PHE A 101 2.87 21.80 -0.83
CA PHE A 101 2.04 20.81 -1.53
C PHE A 101 1.01 20.20 -0.61
N SER A 102 -0.14 19.83 -1.18
CA SER A 102 -1.18 19.06 -0.49
C SER A 102 -1.63 17.85 -1.32
N PRO A 103 -2.06 16.75 -0.69
CA PRO A 103 -2.60 15.61 -1.38
C PRO A 103 -3.90 15.97 -2.11
N LEU A 104 -3.96 15.64 -3.40
CA LEU A 104 -5.16 15.75 -4.23
C LEU A 104 -5.87 14.41 -4.30
N PHE A 105 -5.13 13.35 -4.67
CA PHE A 105 -5.59 11.97 -4.73
C PHE A 105 -4.59 11.03 -4.07
N ALA A 106 -5.08 9.89 -3.63
CA ALA A 106 -4.24 8.80 -3.15
C ALA A 106 -4.82 7.45 -3.53
N ALA A 107 -3.92 6.47 -3.63
CA ALA A 107 -4.22 5.07 -3.79
C ALA A 107 -3.26 4.25 -2.94
N GLY A 108 -3.74 3.14 -2.41
CA GLY A 108 -2.93 2.07 -1.85
C GLY A 108 -3.09 0.80 -2.67
N GLU A 109 -2.84 -0.32 -2.04
CA GLU A 109 -3.03 -1.65 -2.63
C GLU A 109 -4.48 -1.94 -3.00
N GLU A 110 -5.42 -1.29 -2.33
CA GLU A 110 -6.86 -1.38 -2.62
C GLU A 110 -7.26 -0.68 -3.93
N LYS A 111 -6.42 0.22 -4.45
CA LYS A 111 -6.63 0.99 -5.69
C LYS A 111 -8.03 1.56 -5.80
N THR A 112 -8.49 2.18 -4.73
CA THR A 112 -9.83 2.75 -4.65
C THR A 112 -10.10 3.73 -5.79
N GLU A 113 -11.16 3.47 -6.55
CA GLU A 113 -11.70 4.45 -7.50
C GLU A 113 -12.46 5.53 -6.73
N VAL A 114 -12.09 6.78 -6.96
CA VAL A 114 -12.70 7.93 -6.29
C VAL A 114 -13.51 8.71 -7.30
N THR A 115 -14.83 8.82 -7.06
CA THR A 115 -15.76 9.58 -7.92
C THR A 115 -16.39 10.70 -7.11
N ALA A 116 -16.31 11.92 -7.62
CA ALA A 116 -17.02 13.05 -7.04
C ALA A 116 -18.55 12.83 -7.15
N PRO A 117 -19.31 13.19 -6.12
CA PRO A 117 -20.76 13.10 -6.22
C PRO A 117 -21.31 13.98 -7.37
N PRO A 118 -22.49 13.65 -7.93
CA PRO A 118 -23.05 14.42 -9.02
C PRO A 118 -23.12 15.93 -8.73
N GLY A 119 -22.64 16.73 -9.67
CA GLY A 119 -22.58 18.18 -9.57
C GLY A 119 -21.38 18.72 -8.76
N PHE A 120 -20.41 17.87 -8.42
CA PHE A 120 -19.17 18.25 -7.76
C PHE A 120 -17.94 17.80 -8.57
N GLY A 121 -16.79 18.45 -8.31
CA GLY A 121 -15.52 18.12 -8.90
C GLY A 121 -14.35 18.82 -8.21
N TRP A 122 -13.18 18.26 -8.29
CA TRP A 122 -11.94 18.92 -7.86
C TRP A 122 -11.55 19.96 -8.92
N ARG A 123 -11.38 21.17 -8.48
CA ARG A 123 -10.84 22.22 -9.35
C ARG A 123 -9.42 21.85 -9.75
N TYR A 124 -9.10 22.04 -11.02
CA TYR A 124 -7.78 21.81 -11.58
C TYR A 124 -7.36 23.01 -12.44
N ASP A 125 -6.20 23.54 -12.18
CA ASP A 125 -5.56 24.57 -12.97
C ASP A 125 -4.34 23.98 -13.70
N ALA A 126 -4.23 24.23 -15.01
CA ALA A 126 -3.21 23.59 -15.84
C ALA A 126 -1.78 23.99 -15.44
N ASP A 127 -1.63 25.14 -14.80
CA ASP A 127 -0.34 25.63 -14.30
C ASP A 127 0.07 24.98 -12.97
N ASP A 128 -0.83 24.28 -12.28
CA ASP A 128 -0.48 23.56 -11.04
C ASP A 128 0.63 22.56 -11.31
N ARG A 129 1.62 22.56 -10.44
CA ARG A 129 2.66 21.54 -10.46
C ARG A 129 2.17 20.31 -9.69
N TRP A 130 2.30 19.14 -10.31
CA TRP A 130 2.01 17.88 -9.66
C TRP A 130 3.28 17.14 -9.28
N LEU A 131 3.29 16.56 -8.09
CA LEU A 131 4.26 15.56 -7.67
C LEU A 131 3.55 14.22 -7.48
N MET A 132 4.28 13.14 -7.72
CA MET A 132 3.88 11.79 -7.37
C MET A 132 4.79 11.28 -6.25
N ASN A 133 4.22 11.02 -5.08
CA ASN A 133 4.85 10.26 -4.01
C ASN A 133 4.38 8.81 -4.14
N HIS A 134 5.28 7.89 -4.44
CA HIS A 134 4.89 6.50 -4.59
C HIS A 134 5.85 5.54 -3.90
N MET A 135 5.32 4.39 -3.51
CA MET A 135 6.04 3.26 -2.97
C MET A 135 5.47 1.99 -3.60
N ILE A 136 6.34 1.22 -4.25
CA ILE A 136 5.98 -0.04 -4.90
C ILE A 136 6.73 -1.15 -4.19
N HIS A 137 6.01 -2.17 -3.75
CA HIS A 137 6.63 -3.37 -3.19
C HIS A 137 6.88 -4.40 -4.28
N ASN A 138 8.14 -4.76 -4.47
CA ASN A 138 8.52 -5.92 -5.25
C ASN A 138 8.85 -7.08 -4.30
N LEU A 139 7.92 -8.01 -4.12
CA LEU A 139 8.08 -9.15 -3.23
C LEU A 139 8.75 -10.35 -3.92
N THR A 140 9.38 -10.14 -5.09
CA THR A 140 10.05 -11.17 -5.88
C THR A 140 11.58 -11.05 -5.82
N PRO A 141 12.32 -12.11 -6.14
CA PRO A 141 13.79 -12.08 -6.26
C PRO A 141 14.27 -11.54 -7.62
N THR A 142 13.38 -11.06 -8.47
CA THR A 142 13.68 -10.56 -9.81
C THR A 142 13.39 -9.08 -9.91
N GLU A 143 14.17 -8.40 -10.71
CA GLU A 143 13.89 -7.03 -11.09
C GLU A 143 12.74 -7.02 -12.10
N GLU A 144 11.84 -6.05 -11.96
CA GLU A 144 10.67 -5.87 -12.79
C GLU A 144 10.55 -4.40 -13.22
N GLU A 145 9.80 -4.17 -14.29
CA GLU A 145 9.40 -2.82 -14.71
C GLU A 145 7.87 -2.73 -14.67
N VAL A 146 7.37 -1.69 -14.03
CA VAL A 146 5.93 -1.44 -13.86
C VAL A 146 5.59 -0.02 -14.25
N GLU A 147 4.31 0.22 -14.51
CA GLU A 147 3.74 1.53 -14.76
C GLU A 147 2.62 1.78 -13.77
N ILE A 148 2.62 2.97 -13.15
CA ILE A 148 1.49 3.45 -12.39
C ILE A 148 0.54 4.11 -13.37
N THR A 149 -0.61 3.50 -13.61
CA THR A 149 -1.59 4.03 -14.53
C THR A 149 -2.71 4.71 -13.77
N TYR A 150 -3.34 5.71 -14.38
CA TYR A 150 -4.55 6.32 -13.84
C TYR A 150 -5.41 6.95 -14.92
N GLU A 151 -6.71 6.86 -14.70
CA GLU A 151 -7.72 7.52 -15.53
C GLU A 151 -8.34 8.67 -14.75
N LEU A 152 -8.57 9.78 -15.44
CA LEU A 152 -9.31 10.94 -14.93
C LEU A 152 -10.53 11.18 -15.81
N ASP A 153 -11.72 11.27 -15.21
CA ASP A 153 -12.82 11.92 -15.90
C ASP A 153 -12.70 13.42 -15.67
N PHE A 154 -12.58 14.13 -16.78
CA PHE A 154 -12.21 15.54 -16.80
C PHE A 154 -13.23 16.35 -17.58
N VAL A 155 -13.59 17.51 -17.04
CA VAL A 155 -14.49 18.48 -17.68
C VAL A 155 -13.74 19.78 -17.87
N PRO A 156 -13.39 20.19 -19.11
CA PRO A 156 -12.70 21.45 -19.37
C PRO A 156 -13.51 22.65 -18.85
N ALA A 157 -12.85 23.64 -18.25
CA ALA A 157 -13.50 24.80 -17.64
C ALA A 157 -14.35 25.61 -18.62
N GLY A 158 -13.97 25.66 -19.90
CA GLY A 158 -14.70 26.35 -20.98
C GLY A 158 -15.93 25.60 -21.50
N SER A 159 -16.15 24.35 -21.07
CA SER A 159 -17.27 23.56 -21.57
C SER A 159 -18.60 23.92 -20.91
N PRO A 160 -19.75 23.79 -21.61
CA PRO A 160 -21.06 23.99 -20.98
C PRO A 160 -21.31 23.07 -19.78
N ALA A 161 -20.71 21.89 -19.76
CA ALA A 161 -20.84 20.92 -18.66
C ALA A 161 -20.18 21.40 -17.37
N ALA A 162 -19.21 22.30 -17.44
CA ALA A 162 -18.53 22.87 -16.26
C ALA A 162 -19.43 23.83 -15.45
N ALA A 163 -20.42 24.46 -16.08
CA ALA A 163 -21.24 25.53 -15.49
C ALA A 163 -22.02 25.12 -14.22
N GLY A 164 -22.23 23.82 -14.00
CA GLY A 164 -22.97 23.30 -12.85
C GLY A 164 -22.09 22.60 -11.81
N ILE A 165 -20.78 22.55 -12.02
CA ILE A 165 -19.86 21.83 -11.13
C ILE A 165 -19.48 22.75 -9.96
N ARG A 166 -19.69 22.25 -8.75
CA ARG A 166 -19.27 22.89 -7.49
C ARG A 166 -17.94 22.30 -7.05
N GLU A 167 -17.08 23.17 -6.57
CA GLU A 167 -15.76 22.79 -6.08
C GLU A 167 -15.83 21.92 -4.84
N ILE A 168 -14.99 20.88 -4.83
CA ILE A 168 -14.61 20.11 -3.65
C ILE A 168 -13.10 20.21 -3.44
N GLU A 169 -12.73 20.32 -2.18
CA GLU A 169 -11.35 20.26 -1.69
C GLU A 169 -11.12 18.90 -1.03
N THR A 170 -9.93 18.35 -1.15
CA THR A 170 -9.55 17.15 -0.39
C THR A 170 -9.12 17.54 1.00
N ALA A 171 -9.96 17.26 2.00
CA ALA A 171 -9.56 17.31 3.41
C ALA A 171 -8.77 16.04 3.70
N TRP A 172 -7.44 16.18 3.79
CA TRP A 172 -6.57 15.03 4.11
C TRP A 172 -6.60 14.77 5.60
N LEU A 173 -7.08 13.60 5.98
CA LEU A 173 -7.26 13.17 7.35
C LEU A 173 -6.51 11.87 7.60
N ASP A 174 -5.59 11.87 8.54
CA ASP A 174 -4.88 10.69 9.00
C ASP A 174 -4.71 10.72 10.53
N THR A 175 -4.35 9.60 11.11
CA THR A 175 -4.28 9.45 12.58
C THR A 175 -3.03 10.03 13.22
N VAL A 176 -1.97 10.28 12.46
CA VAL A 176 -0.63 10.58 13.01
C VAL A 176 -0.12 11.96 12.60
N GLY A 177 -0.39 12.36 11.36
CA GLY A 177 0.23 13.52 10.71
C GLY A 177 1.61 13.21 10.11
N GLY A 178 2.03 14.08 9.18
CA GLY A 178 3.33 13.97 8.52
C GLY A 178 3.30 13.22 7.20
N ALA A 179 4.49 13.04 6.61
CA ALA A 179 4.63 12.51 5.25
C ALA A 179 4.41 10.98 5.15
N TYR A 180 4.53 10.27 6.25
CA TYR A 180 4.32 8.82 6.33
C TYR A 180 3.64 8.49 7.67
N PRO A 181 2.30 8.57 7.75
CA PRO A 181 1.55 8.54 9.00
C PRO A 181 1.30 7.12 9.52
N VAL A 182 2.35 6.47 10.02
CA VAL A 182 2.28 5.09 10.54
C VAL A 182 2.31 5.04 12.06
N PHE A 183 1.70 4.00 12.61
CA PHE A 183 1.70 3.69 14.04
C PHE A 183 1.84 2.18 14.28
N ASP A 184 2.08 1.78 15.52
CA ASP A 184 2.11 0.38 15.92
C ASP A 184 0.80 -0.02 16.62
N ALA A 185 0.08 -0.99 16.08
CA ALA A 185 -1.05 -1.61 16.74
C ALA A 185 -0.58 -2.72 17.68
N ARG A 186 -0.60 -2.47 18.99
CA ARG A 186 0.00 -3.34 20.01
C ARG A 186 -1.01 -4.25 20.68
N ARG A 187 -0.78 -5.56 20.59
CA ARG A 187 -1.55 -6.55 21.35
C ARG A 187 -1.23 -6.44 22.84
N GLY A 188 -2.27 -6.39 23.68
CA GLY A 188 -2.17 -6.58 25.13
C GLY A 188 -1.43 -5.50 25.92
N ARG A 189 -1.00 -4.40 25.30
CA ARG A 189 -0.24 -3.38 26.02
C ARG A 189 -1.10 -2.20 26.49
N TYR A 190 -2.01 -1.74 25.67
CA TYR A 190 -2.90 -0.62 25.96
C TYR A 190 -4.33 -0.91 25.53
N GLY A 191 -4.52 -1.78 24.55
CA GLY A 191 -5.81 -2.26 24.08
C GLY A 191 -6.13 -3.66 24.59
N GLY A 192 -7.31 -4.16 24.22
CA GLY A 192 -7.69 -5.54 24.50
C GLY A 192 -6.86 -6.55 23.71
N ASP A 193 -6.87 -7.80 24.14
CA ASP A 193 -6.18 -8.90 23.45
C ASP A 193 -6.73 -9.18 22.03
N ARG A 194 -7.79 -8.50 21.61
CA ARG A 194 -8.51 -8.79 20.36
C ARG A 194 -8.53 -7.65 19.38
N ARG A 195 -8.51 -6.41 19.86
CA ARG A 195 -8.57 -5.18 19.04
C ARG A 195 -7.73 -4.09 19.68
N PHE A 196 -7.23 -3.21 18.86
CA PHE A 196 -6.49 -2.03 19.25
C PHE A 196 -6.96 -0.87 18.38
N THR A 197 -7.39 0.22 18.99
CA THR A 197 -7.81 1.44 18.29
C THR A 197 -6.77 2.54 18.54
N TYR A 198 -6.20 3.07 17.48
CA TYR A 198 -5.32 4.22 17.54
C TYR A 198 -6.10 5.47 17.11
N PRO A 199 -5.98 6.63 17.77
CA PRO A 199 -5.06 6.92 18.89
C PRO A 199 -5.61 6.55 20.27
N ASP A 200 -6.85 6.14 20.41
CA ASP A 200 -7.59 6.04 21.69
C ASP A 200 -6.89 5.15 22.72
N GLU A 201 -6.38 4.02 22.27
CA GLU A 201 -5.71 3.04 23.14
C GLU A 201 -4.18 3.20 23.15
N ALA A 202 -3.64 4.20 22.47
CA ALA A 202 -2.21 4.49 22.46
C ALA A 202 -1.86 5.51 23.53
N GLN A 203 -1.10 5.08 24.53
CA GLN A 203 -0.73 5.94 25.64
C GLN A 203 0.05 7.19 25.17
N GLY A 204 -0.50 8.37 25.44
CA GLY A 204 0.13 9.65 25.12
C GLY A 204 -0.09 10.11 23.67
N ALA A 205 -0.81 9.35 22.85
CA ALA A 205 -1.25 9.80 21.55
C ALA A 205 -2.45 10.77 21.68
N ALA A 206 -2.49 11.74 20.80
CA ALA A 206 -3.63 12.64 20.66
C ALA A 206 -4.19 12.50 19.24
N PRO A 207 -5.50 12.69 19.03
CA PRO A 207 -6.06 12.72 17.70
C PRO A 207 -5.37 13.79 16.85
N ASN A 208 -4.98 13.44 15.63
CA ASN A 208 -4.62 14.40 14.62
C ASN A 208 -5.91 14.96 14.02
N GLY A 209 -6.07 16.28 14.03
CA GLY A 209 -7.32 16.92 13.67
C GLY A 209 -7.18 17.91 12.52
N TRP A 210 -8.13 17.88 11.60
CA TRP A 210 -8.30 18.91 10.57
C TRP A 210 -9.41 19.87 10.95
N THR A 211 -9.07 21.15 11.08
CA THR A 211 -10.04 22.17 11.44
C THR A 211 -10.75 22.69 10.20
N VAL A 212 -12.08 22.62 10.20
CA VAL A 212 -12.92 23.10 9.11
C VAL A 212 -12.72 24.61 8.91
N PRO A 213 -12.27 25.07 7.73
CA PRO A 213 -11.89 26.48 7.52
C PRO A 213 -13.08 27.42 7.33
N ALA A 214 -14.22 26.91 6.87
CA ALA A 214 -15.46 27.65 6.64
C ALA A 214 -16.67 26.72 6.72
N ASP A 215 -17.87 27.30 6.84
CA ASP A 215 -19.11 26.53 6.76
C ASP A 215 -19.24 25.84 5.41
N GLY A 216 -19.72 24.60 5.42
CA GLY A 216 -19.83 23.78 4.23
C GLY A 216 -20.43 22.39 4.52
N ALA A 217 -20.13 21.47 3.66
CA ALA A 217 -20.50 20.06 3.86
C ALA A 217 -19.38 19.12 3.43
N LEU A 218 -19.26 18.00 4.13
CA LEU A 218 -18.60 16.82 3.59
C LEU A 218 -19.56 16.13 2.63
N VAL A 219 -19.06 15.77 1.46
CA VAL A 219 -19.88 15.19 0.37
C VAL A 219 -19.42 13.81 -0.05
N GLY A 220 -18.33 13.32 0.52
CA GLY A 220 -17.79 11.99 0.31
C GLY A 220 -16.60 11.71 1.22
N SER A 221 -16.35 10.43 1.52
CA SER A 221 -15.16 9.95 2.23
C SER A 221 -14.96 8.46 1.97
N GLY A 222 -13.73 8.00 2.12
CA GLY A 222 -13.34 6.60 2.10
C GLY A 222 -12.11 6.38 2.94
N GLY A 223 -11.89 5.14 3.40
CA GLY A 223 -10.75 4.81 4.26
C GLY A 223 -9.61 4.16 3.51
N HIS A 224 -8.45 4.19 4.14
CA HIS A 224 -7.27 3.39 3.82
C HIS A 224 -6.67 2.84 5.11
N LEU A 225 -6.23 1.61 5.09
CA LEU A 225 -5.50 0.96 6.17
C LEU A 225 -4.58 -0.14 5.62
N HIS A 226 -3.65 -0.59 6.43
CA HIS A 226 -2.77 -1.71 6.11
C HIS A 226 -3.28 -3.05 6.68
N PRO A 227 -2.67 -4.20 6.30
CA PRO A 227 -3.01 -5.50 6.86
C PRO A 227 -3.09 -5.49 8.39
N GLY A 228 -4.04 -6.22 8.92
CA GLY A 228 -4.41 -6.19 10.34
C GLY A 228 -5.56 -5.23 10.65
N GLY A 229 -5.82 -4.25 9.81
CA GLY A 229 -6.89 -3.28 9.98
C GLY A 229 -8.28 -3.87 9.82
N LEU A 230 -9.23 -3.36 10.58
CA LEU A 230 -10.64 -3.75 10.52
C LEU A 230 -11.51 -2.64 9.97
N TRP A 231 -11.28 -1.41 10.41
CA TRP A 231 -11.99 -0.22 9.94
C TRP A 231 -11.27 1.06 10.35
N THR A 232 -11.64 2.13 9.68
CA THR A 232 -11.33 3.51 10.08
C THR A 232 -12.62 4.24 10.42
N ASP A 233 -12.61 5.07 11.45
CA ASP A 233 -13.74 5.91 11.87
C ASP A 233 -13.40 7.39 11.61
N LEU A 234 -14.31 8.09 10.93
CA LEU A 234 -14.32 9.53 10.78
C LEU A 234 -15.23 10.15 11.82
N GLU A 235 -14.74 11.10 12.59
CA GLU A 235 -15.46 11.75 13.67
C GLU A 235 -15.39 13.28 13.55
N LEU A 236 -16.40 13.95 14.12
CA LEU A 236 -16.46 15.40 14.20
C LEU A 236 -16.63 15.84 15.64
N THR A 237 -15.76 16.75 16.08
CA THR A 237 -15.82 17.39 17.38
C THR A 237 -16.25 18.87 17.22
N ARG A 238 -17.30 19.25 17.96
CA ARG A 238 -17.84 20.61 18.07
C ARG A 238 -18.18 20.91 19.52
N ASP A 239 -17.71 22.02 20.06
CA ASP A 239 -17.98 22.46 21.43
C ASP A 239 -17.70 21.35 22.48
N GLY A 240 -16.62 20.60 22.30
CA GLY A 240 -16.19 19.52 23.19
C GLY A 240 -17.04 18.24 23.10
N ARG A 241 -17.99 18.14 22.17
CA ARG A 241 -18.76 16.93 21.90
C ARG A 241 -18.26 16.31 20.58
N THR A 242 -18.09 14.98 20.58
CA THR A 242 -17.69 14.21 19.41
C THR A 242 -18.83 13.31 18.93
N VAL A 243 -19.03 13.24 17.62
CA VAL A 243 -20.01 12.35 16.97
C VAL A 243 -19.37 11.61 15.81
N PRO A 244 -19.73 10.32 15.60
CA PRO A 244 -19.26 9.57 14.44
C PRO A 244 -19.97 10.06 13.17
N LEU A 245 -19.19 10.20 12.09
CA LEU A 245 -19.70 10.60 10.78
C LEU A 245 -19.79 9.43 9.82
N PHE A 246 -18.74 8.63 9.74
CA PHE A 246 -18.69 7.49 8.83
C PHE A 246 -17.67 6.46 9.30
N ARG A 247 -18.01 5.18 9.15
CA ARG A 247 -17.08 4.06 9.31
C ARG A 247 -16.77 3.45 7.95
N SER A 248 -15.50 3.45 7.58
CA SER A 248 -15.00 2.72 6.43
C SER A 248 -14.50 1.35 6.88
N GLU A 249 -15.17 0.29 6.43
CA GLU A 249 -14.87 -1.09 6.82
C GLU A 249 -13.92 -1.75 5.83
N ALA A 250 -12.96 -2.51 6.34
CA ALA A 250 -12.09 -3.34 5.53
C ALA A 250 -12.78 -4.65 5.14
N LYS A 251 -12.69 -5.01 3.87
CA LYS A 251 -13.10 -6.29 3.36
C LYS A 251 -11.92 -6.99 2.71
N TYR A 252 -11.55 -8.15 3.23
CA TYR A 252 -10.45 -8.95 2.72
C TYR A 252 -10.96 -10.01 1.76
N PHE A 253 -10.33 -10.13 0.60
CA PHE A 253 -10.71 -11.06 -0.46
C PHE A 253 -10.00 -12.41 -0.36
N GLU A 254 -9.19 -12.59 0.64
CA GLU A 254 -8.49 -13.82 0.91
C GLU A 254 -9.04 -14.57 2.12
N PRO A 255 -9.01 -15.92 2.10
CA PRO A 255 -9.44 -16.73 3.25
C PRO A 255 -8.64 -16.48 4.53
N ALA A 256 -7.45 -15.93 4.42
CA ALA A 256 -6.62 -15.55 5.57
C ALA A 256 -7.15 -14.32 6.32
N GLY A 257 -8.01 -13.53 5.70
CA GLY A 257 -8.58 -12.31 6.28
C GLY A 257 -7.53 -11.22 6.47
N ALA A 258 -7.58 -10.54 7.59
CA ALA A 258 -6.77 -9.33 7.88
C ALA A 258 -5.24 -9.51 7.84
N VAL A 259 -4.70 -10.66 7.49
CA VAL A 259 -3.26 -10.86 7.25
C VAL A 259 -2.85 -10.65 5.80
N SER A 260 -3.76 -10.27 4.94
CA SER A 260 -3.59 -10.12 3.51
C SER A 260 -3.42 -8.65 3.09
N TRP A 261 -2.73 -8.44 1.98
CA TRP A 261 -2.71 -7.16 1.25
C TRP A 261 -3.91 -7.00 0.30
N ASP A 262 -4.68 -8.06 0.06
CA ASP A 262 -5.88 -8.00 -0.77
C ASP A 262 -7.06 -7.50 0.06
N VAL A 263 -7.13 -6.21 0.21
CA VAL A 263 -8.11 -5.50 1.01
C VAL A 263 -8.85 -4.46 0.17
N ALA A 264 -10.15 -4.36 0.40
CA ALA A 264 -10.96 -3.23 -0.05
C ALA A 264 -11.47 -2.45 1.15
N MET A 265 -11.75 -1.19 0.93
CA MET A 265 -12.41 -0.33 1.91
C MET A 265 -13.81 0.05 1.45
N THR A 266 -14.66 0.45 2.38
CA THR A 266 -15.94 1.02 2.02
C THR A 266 -15.85 2.54 1.87
N VAL A 267 -16.61 3.08 0.91
CA VAL A 267 -16.76 4.51 0.67
C VAL A 267 -18.19 4.95 0.95
N THR A 268 -18.38 6.22 1.25
CA THR A 268 -19.72 6.81 1.48
C THR A 268 -20.60 6.68 0.23
N PRO A 269 -21.93 6.51 0.40
CA PRO A 269 -22.86 6.58 -0.73
C PRO A 269 -22.78 7.94 -1.47
N PRO A 270 -23.08 7.99 -2.77
CA PRO A 270 -22.97 9.22 -3.58
C PRO A 270 -23.85 10.39 -3.11
N ASP A 271 -24.91 10.11 -2.37
CA ASP A 271 -25.83 11.08 -1.80
C ASP A 271 -25.51 11.46 -0.34
N TRP A 272 -24.46 10.87 0.25
CA TRP A 272 -24.05 11.17 1.61
C TRP A 272 -23.62 12.63 1.75
N ARG A 273 -24.15 13.29 2.77
CA ARG A 273 -23.86 14.69 3.08
C ARG A 273 -23.81 14.90 4.58
N VAL A 274 -22.87 15.74 5.04
CA VAL A 274 -22.75 16.13 6.45
C VAL A 274 -22.47 17.62 6.52
N GLY A 275 -23.34 18.39 7.16
CA GLY A 275 -23.12 19.81 7.40
C GLY A 275 -22.02 20.02 8.45
N VAL A 276 -21.01 20.82 8.08
CA VAL A 276 -19.88 21.18 8.95
C VAL A 276 -19.81 22.70 9.08
N ARG A 277 -19.32 23.18 10.22
CA ARG A 277 -19.19 24.61 10.53
C ARG A 277 -17.72 24.97 10.67
N LYS A 278 -17.42 26.23 10.40
CA LYS A 278 -16.09 26.79 10.67
C LYS A 278 -15.69 26.52 12.13
N GLY A 279 -14.51 25.94 12.31
CA GLY A 279 -13.97 25.60 13.63
C GLY A 279 -14.33 24.21 14.14
N ASP A 280 -15.20 23.46 13.48
CA ASP A 280 -15.35 22.03 13.74
C ASP A 280 -14.01 21.31 13.52
N VAL A 281 -13.73 20.26 14.27
CA VAL A 281 -12.52 19.47 14.11
C VAL A 281 -12.90 18.07 13.65
N LEU A 282 -12.38 17.67 12.50
CA LEU A 282 -12.49 16.31 12.00
C LEU A 282 -11.27 15.50 12.45
N SER A 283 -11.47 14.27 12.86
CA SER A 283 -10.42 13.34 13.26
C SER A 283 -10.70 11.93 12.75
N VAL A 284 -9.65 11.13 12.67
CA VAL A 284 -9.72 9.73 12.23
C VAL A 284 -9.13 8.84 13.29
N SER A 285 -9.74 7.68 13.50
CA SER A 285 -9.16 6.58 14.26
C SER A 285 -9.10 5.31 13.41
N GLY A 286 -8.19 4.39 13.76
CA GLY A 286 -8.03 3.12 13.07
C GLY A 286 -8.05 1.94 14.04
N THR A 287 -8.91 0.96 13.77
CA THR A 287 -9.04 -0.25 14.59
C THR A 287 -8.42 -1.45 13.89
N TYR A 288 -7.57 -2.17 14.62
CA TYR A 288 -6.80 -3.31 14.15
C TYR A 288 -7.14 -4.59 14.90
N ASP A 289 -7.09 -5.75 14.19
CA ASP A 289 -7.23 -7.07 14.80
C ASP A 289 -5.93 -7.48 15.48
N THR A 290 -5.86 -7.35 16.79
CA THR A 290 -4.73 -7.77 17.61
C THR A 290 -4.93 -9.13 18.27
N LYS A 291 -5.96 -9.87 17.89
CA LYS A 291 -6.24 -11.21 18.45
C LYS A 291 -5.06 -12.18 18.31
N ARG A 292 -4.35 -12.10 17.19
CA ARG A 292 -3.25 -13.03 16.87
C ARG A 292 -1.89 -12.37 16.89
N ALA A 293 -1.81 -11.06 16.67
CA ALA A 293 -0.53 -10.37 16.47
C ALA A 293 -0.62 -8.89 16.84
N SER A 294 0.52 -8.29 17.08
CA SER A 294 0.73 -6.85 16.91
C SER A 294 1.12 -6.55 15.47
N TRP A 295 0.88 -5.34 15.01
CA TRP A 295 1.17 -4.90 13.65
C TRP A 295 2.11 -3.69 13.68
N TYR A 296 3.08 -3.68 12.76
CA TYR A 296 3.91 -2.51 12.47
C TYR A 296 3.36 -1.76 11.26
N GLU A 297 3.75 -0.52 11.11
CA GLU A 297 3.40 0.30 9.95
C GLU A 297 1.89 0.31 9.68
N SER A 298 1.09 0.26 10.73
CA SER A 298 -0.34 0.42 10.61
C SER A 298 -0.66 1.85 10.16
N MET A 299 -1.67 1.99 9.30
CA MET A 299 -2.20 3.28 8.86
C MET A 299 -3.69 3.36 9.13
N ALA A 300 -4.19 4.58 9.26
CA ALA A 300 -5.61 4.89 9.16
C ALA A 300 -5.73 6.28 8.57
N ILE A 301 -6.20 6.34 7.34
CA ILE A 301 -6.33 7.57 6.54
C ILE A 301 -7.74 7.60 5.98
N MET A 302 -8.39 8.77 5.99
CA MET A 302 -9.72 8.98 5.42
C MET A 302 -9.77 10.31 4.67
N PRO A 303 -9.30 10.38 3.43
CA PRO A 303 -9.51 11.55 2.59
C PRO A 303 -11.00 11.84 2.48
N SER A 304 -11.39 13.08 2.73
CA SER A 304 -12.79 13.49 2.71
C SER A 304 -12.99 14.64 1.72
N MET A 305 -14.08 14.60 0.98
CA MET A 305 -14.46 15.62 0.01
C MET A 305 -15.21 16.72 0.73
N TYR A 306 -14.58 17.87 0.90
CA TYR A 306 -15.19 19.05 1.52
C TYR A 306 -15.65 20.04 0.46
N ALA A 307 -16.90 20.48 0.54
CA ALA A 307 -17.50 21.48 -0.35
C ALA A 307 -17.88 22.74 0.46
N ARG A 308 -17.12 23.81 0.27
CA ARG A 308 -17.35 25.11 0.91
C ARG A 308 -18.72 25.65 0.53
N GLY A 309 -19.47 26.18 1.52
CA GLY A 309 -20.81 26.74 1.31
C GLY A 309 -21.87 25.73 0.86
N ALA A 310 -21.56 24.43 0.79
CA ALA A 310 -22.56 23.40 0.60
C ALA A 310 -23.33 23.16 1.91
N SER A 311 -24.51 22.51 1.79
CA SER A 311 -25.35 22.20 2.92
C SER A 311 -25.49 20.68 3.11
N GLY A 312 -25.65 20.25 4.34
CA GLY A 312 -25.93 18.87 4.73
C GLY A 312 -26.64 18.82 6.09
N PRO A 313 -27.15 17.65 6.49
CA PRO A 313 -27.70 17.43 7.83
C PRO A 313 -26.67 17.76 8.91
N ASP A 314 -27.11 18.36 10.02
CA ASP A 314 -26.26 18.56 11.20
C ASP A 314 -26.06 17.22 11.92
N PRO A 315 -24.81 16.70 12.01
CA PRO A 315 -24.55 15.39 12.59
C PRO A 315 -24.84 15.31 14.09
N PHE A 316 -25.01 16.43 14.77
CA PHE A 316 -25.42 16.46 16.17
C PHE A 316 -26.95 16.33 16.37
N ALA A 317 -27.71 16.51 15.30
CA ALA A 317 -29.17 16.38 15.29
C ALA A 317 -29.65 15.13 14.56
N THR A 318 -28.84 14.58 13.64
CA THR A 318 -29.24 13.46 12.78
C THR A 318 -28.09 12.48 12.70
N ASN A 319 -28.38 11.18 12.79
CA ASN A 319 -27.37 10.15 12.52
C ASN A 319 -27.01 10.16 11.02
N VAL A 320 -25.77 10.47 10.72
CA VAL A 320 -25.22 10.53 9.36
C VAL A 320 -24.31 9.31 9.05
N ASN A 321 -23.99 8.50 10.06
CA ASN A 321 -23.20 7.30 9.89
C ASN A 321 -24.06 6.18 9.28
N VAL A 322 -23.79 5.89 8.03
CA VAL A 322 -24.51 4.89 7.22
C VAL A 322 -23.54 3.84 6.69
N PRO A 323 -24.00 2.63 6.34
CA PRO A 323 -23.15 1.65 5.68
C PRO A 323 -22.58 2.17 4.36
N GLY A 324 -21.30 1.93 4.14
CA GLY A 324 -20.63 2.29 2.89
C GLY A 324 -20.73 1.21 1.82
N ALA A 325 -20.40 1.59 0.58
CA ALA A 325 -20.22 0.67 -0.54
C ALA A 325 -18.78 0.15 -0.59
N VAL A 326 -18.60 -1.15 -0.82
CA VAL A 326 -17.27 -1.74 -0.97
C VAL A 326 -16.65 -1.28 -2.29
N THR A 327 -15.41 -0.85 -2.25
CA THR A 327 -14.60 -0.59 -3.44
C THR A 327 -13.34 -1.45 -3.39
N HIS A 328 -13.10 -2.18 -4.46
CA HIS A 328 -11.93 -3.06 -4.62
C HIS A 328 -11.12 -2.67 -5.86
N GLY A 329 -11.21 -1.41 -6.25
CA GLY A 329 -10.64 -0.96 -7.51
C GLY A 329 -11.18 -1.81 -8.66
N HIS A 330 -10.30 -2.34 -9.48
CA HIS A 330 -10.64 -3.16 -10.66
C HIS A 330 -10.08 -4.58 -10.58
N LEU A 331 -9.60 -5.01 -9.42
CA LEU A 331 -9.26 -6.41 -9.21
C LEU A 331 -10.54 -7.25 -9.17
N PRO A 332 -10.55 -8.46 -9.75
CA PRO A 332 -11.71 -9.34 -9.69
C PRO A 332 -12.11 -9.62 -8.24
N GLU A 333 -13.40 -9.62 -7.93
CA GLU A 333 -13.93 -9.82 -6.57
C GLU A 333 -13.47 -11.14 -5.92
N ASN A 334 -13.04 -12.11 -6.71
CA ASN A 334 -12.58 -13.43 -6.27
C ASN A 334 -11.15 -13.69 -6.72
N ASP A 335 -10.31 -12.69 -6.79
CA ASP A 335 -8.90 -12.91 -7.09
C ASP A 335 -8.23 -13.63 -5.91
N HIS A 336 -8.17 -14.93 -5.99
CA HIS A 336 -7.48 -15.79 -5.01
C HIS A 336 -5.96 -15.80 -5.25
N HIS A 337 -5.42 -14.75 -5.83
CA HIS A 337 -3.99 -14.58 -6.10
C HIS A 337 -3.36 -15.82 -6.75
N GLY A 338 -3.97 -16.31 -7.82
CA GLY A 338 -3.51 -17.46 -8.58
C GLY A 338 -3.94 -18.80 -8.01
N GLY A 339 -4.84 -18.78 -7.02
CA GLY A 339 -5.47 -19.96 -6.48
C GLY A 339 -4.50 -20.94 -5.79
N GLY A 340 -5.09 -21.92 -5.16
CA GLY A 340 -4.35 -22.96 -4.49
C GLY A 340 -3.92 -22.61 -3.06
N ARG A 341 -3.69 -23.67 -2.31
CA ARG A 341 -3.46 -23.64 -0.85
C ARG A 341 -2.24 -22.81 -0.41
N PHE A 342 -1.33 -22.52 -1.32
CA PHE A 342 -0.08 -21.83 -1.04
C PHE A 342 0.25 -20.78 -2.10
N SER A 343 -0.74 -20.27 -2.83
CA SER A 343 -0.54 -19.25 -3.86
C SER A 343 0.62 -19.58 -4.83
N GLY A 344 0.70 -20.83 -5.29
CA GLY A 344 1.79 -21.32 -6.15
C GLY A 344 3.12 -21.60 -5.42
N LEU A 345 3.23 -21.30 -4.12
CA LEU A 345 4.42 -21.60 -3.33
C LEU A 345 4.52 -23.11 -3.02
N PRO A 346 5.74 -23.67 -2.88
CA PRO A 346 5.93 -25.09 -2.54
C PRO A 346 5.25 -25.46 -1.21
N ASP A 347 4.56 -26.60 -1.16
CA ASP A 347 4.02 -27.12 0.11
C ASP A 347 5.19 -27.52 1.03
N PRO A 348 5.39 -26.83 2.17
CA PRO A 348 6.52 -27.12 3.06
C PRO A 348 6.48 -28.54 3.60
N ARG A 349 5.31 -29.18 3.72
CA ARG A 349 5.19 -30.58 4.21
C ARG A 349 5.72 -31.58 3.20
N LYS A 350 5.55 -31.32 1.90
CA LYS A 350 6.14 -32.16 0.84
C LYS A 350 7.66 -32.04 0.79
N LEU A 351 8.20 -30.89 1.15
CA LEU A 351 9.63 -30.64 1.21
C LEU A 351 10.28 -31.27 2.47
N LEU A 352 9.53 -31.30 3.58
CA LEU A 352 9.99 -31.91 4.84
C LEU A 352 9.91 -33.43 4.88
N ALA A 353 9.11 -34.06 4.02
CA ALA A 353 9.03 -35.54 3.91
C ALA A 353 10.34 -36.19 3.42
N ARG A 354 11.39 -35.40 3.18
CA ARG A 354 12.70 -35.91 2.75
C ARG A 354 13.66 -36.05 3.93
N PRO A 355 14.53 -37.06 3.95
CA PRO A 355 15.47 -37.25 5.05
C PRO A 355 16.34 -36.03 5.29
N VAL A 356 16.32 -35.51 6.51
CA VAL A 356 17.19 -34.45 6.98
C VAL A 356 18.60 -35.06 7.15
N GLY A 357 19.47 -34.78 6.21
CA GLY A 357 20.88 -35.22 6.35
C GLY A 357 21.64 -34.22 7.21
N GLY A 358 22.46 -34.69 8.15
CA GLY A 358 23.26 -33.86 9.06
C GLY A 358 24.14 -32.88 8.30
N GLY A 359 23.87 -31.60 8.51
CA GLY A 359 24.72 -30.49 8.11
C GLY A 359 25.51 -30.02 9.32
N GLY A 360 26.79 -29.67 9.15
CA GLY A 360 27.62 -29.11 10.21
C GLY A 360 27.06 -27.80 10.75
N GLY A 361 27.30 -27.51 12.02
CA GLY A 361 26.76 -26.40 12.78
C GLY A 361 27.30 -24.99 12.42
N GLY A 362 27.26 -24.64 11.13
CA GLY A 362 27.55 -23.30 10.64
C GLY A 362 26.33 -22.37 10.69
N ALA A 363 26.55 -21.07 10.48
CA ALA A 363 25.48 -20.12 10.34
C ALA A 363 24.72 -20.35 9.01
N VAL A 364 23.40 -20.20 9.01
CA VAL A 364 22.60 -20.08 7.77
C VAL A 364 22.84 -18.69 7.19
N VAL A 365 23.42 -18.68 5.99
CA VAL A 365 23.67 -17.42 5.26
C VAL A 365 22.54 -17.18 4.29
N ILE A 366 21.91 -16.00 4.40
CA ILE A 366 20.91 -15.51 3.46
C ILE A 366 21.65 -14.70 2.40
N SER A 367 21.46 -15.01 1.13
CA SER A 367 22.04 -14.28 0.02
C SER A 367 21.30 -14.56 -1.27
N GLY A 368 20.99 -13.51 -2.05
CA GLY A 368 20.23 -13.62 -3.29
C GLY A 368 18.85 -14.21 -3.05
N PHE A 369 18.17 -13.78 -2.00
CA PHE A 369 16.82 -14.25 -1.60
C PHE A 369 16.72 -15.75 -1.32
N VAL A 370 17.79 -16.36 -0.88
CA VAL A 370 17.86 -17.80 -0.56
C VAL A 370 18.39 -18.00 0.86
N TYR A 371 17.71 -18.84 1.64
CA TYR A 371 18.24 -19.33 2.92
C TYR A 371 19.27 -20.43 2.67
N GLY A 372 20.49 -20.14 2.45
CA GLY A 372 21.56 -21.05 2.06
C GLY A 372 21.39 -22.50 2.51
N GLN A 373 21.80 -22.83 3.74
CA GLN A 373 21.59 -24.18 4.27
C GLN A 373 20.13 -24.36 4.73
N GLY A 374 19.44 -25.35 4.16
CA GLY A 374 18.06 -25.70 4.51
C GLY A 374 17.01 -24.93 3.71
N ASP A 375 17.41 -24.25 2.64
CA ASP A 375 16.47 -23.61 1.73
C ASP A 375 15.49 -24.62 1.11
N LEU A 376 14.22 -24.27 1.12
CA LEU A 376 13.11 -25.06 0.57
C LEU A 376 12.47 -24.40 -0.66
N SER A 377 12.86 -23.17 -0.98
CA SER A 377 12.20 -22.35 -2.01
C SER A 377 12.74 -22.59 -3.41
N SER A 378 14.02 -22.94 -3.54
CA SER A 378 14.69 -23.05 -4.83
C SER A 378 14.58 -24.42 -5.46
N PRO A 379 14.01 -24.58 -6.66
CA PRO A 379 14.10 -25.82 -7.42
C PRO A 379 15.57 -26.16 -7.71
N GLY A 380 16.05 -27.28 -7.21
CA GLY A 380 17.42 -27.74 -7.45
C GLY A 380 18.50 -27.31 -6.44
N ARG A 381 18.28 -26.23 -5.67
CA ARG A 381 19.14 -25.84 -4.54
C ARG A 381 18.59 -26.42 -3.24
N ARG A 382 18.63 -27.69 -3.10
CA ARG A 382 18.16 -28.37 -1.89
C ARG A 382 19.31 -28.46 -0.90
N GLY A 383 19.54 -27.35 -0.19
CA GLY A 383 20.43 -27.40 0.96
C GLY A 383 19.88 -28.40 1.99
N ARG A 384 20.77 -29.13 2.65
CA ARG A 384 20.36 -29.97 3.79
C ARG A 384 20.00 -29.05 4.96
N PRO A 385 18.83 -29.20 5.61
CA PRO A 385 18.51 -28.47 6.80
C PRO A 385 19.59 -28.57 7.86
N ALA A 386 19.88 -27.47 8.54
CA ALA A 386 20.83 -27.49 9.65
C ALA A 386 20.32 -28.40 10.78
N LEU A 387 21.21 -29.14 11.40
CA LEU A 387 20.91 -29.93 12.57
C LEU A 387 21.53 -29.26 13.81
N VAL A 388 20.68 -28.87 14.76
CA VAL A 388 21.06 -28.18 15.98
C VAL A 388 20.83 -29.10 17.18
N ARG A 389 21.74 -29.17 18.11
CA ARG A 389 21.53 -29.87 19.39
C ARG A 389 20.64 -29.03 20.31
N ARG A 390 19.77 -29.68 21.06
CA ARG A 390 18.98 -29.01 22.12
C ARG A 390 19.90 -28.16 23.02
N GLY A 391 19.46 -26.96 23.37
CA GLY A 391 20.24 -26.01 24.14
C GLY A 391 21.23 -25.17 23.34
N ARG A 392 21.32 -25.39 22.04
CA ARG A 392 22.13 -24.57 21.11
C ARG A 392 21.23 -23.73 20.22
N ALA A 393 21.70 -22.55 19.84
CA ALA A 393 21.03 -21.69 18.89
C ALA A 393 21.60 -21.89 17.47
N LEU A 394 20.75 -21.78 16.46
CA LEU A 394 21.14 -21.67 15.06
C LEU A 394 21.32 -20.18 14.73
N ARG A 395 22.46 -19.83 14.17
CA ARG A 395 22.75 -18.46 13.75
C ARG A 395 22.35 -18.24 12.30
N PHE A 396 21.80 -17.07 12.01
CA PHE A 396 21.49 -16.57 10.68
C PHE A 396 22.29 -15.30 10.40
N VAL A 397 22.66 -15.09 9.13
CA VAL A 397 23.36 -13.90 8.65
C VAL A 397 22.75 -13.44 7.35
N ASN A 398 22.18 -12.24 7.31
CA ASN A 398 21.64 -11.64 6.10
C ASN A 398 22.75 -10.86 5.36
N ARG A 399 23.27 -11.41 4.27
CA ARG A 399 24.27 -10.73 3.42
C ARG A 399 23.64 -9.76 2.43
N ASP A 400 22.38 -9.95 2.06
CA ASP A 400 21.67 -9.06 1.14
C ASP A 400 21.46 -7.67 1.77
N ALA A 401 21.40 -7.60 3.10
CA ALA A 401 21.29 -6.36 3.83
C ALA A 401 22.37 -5.33 3.49
N ARG A 402 23.63 -5.80 3.31
CA ARG A 402 24.78 -4.91 3.04
C ARG A 402 25.03 -4.69 1.55
N ARG A 403 24.60 -5.59 0.71
CA ARG A 403 24.86 -5.55 -0.73
C ARG A 403 23.75 -4.85 -1.49
N GLU A 404 22.51 -5.10 -1.09
CA GLU A 404 21.32 -4.75 -1.86
C GLU A 404 20.31 -3.96 -1.02
N ASN A 405 20.64 -3.66 0.23
CA ASN A 405 19.75 -3.00 1.20
C ASN A 405 18.40 -3.73 1.39
N VAL A 406 18.44 -5.06 1.34
CA VAL A 406 17.25 -5.90 1.42
C VAL A 406 17.07 -6.46 2.82
N PHE A 407 15.87 -6.31 3.36
CA PHE A 407 15.47 -6.86 4.65
C PHE A 407 14.96 -8.29 4.51
N HIS A 408 15.31 -9.13 5.48
CA HIS A 408 14.75 -10.48 5.59
C HIS A 408 14.34 -10.78 7.02
N THR A 409 13.41 -11.71 7.20
CA THR A 409 13.04 -12.25 8.51
C THR A 409 13.23 -13.75 8.55
N ILE A 410 13.35 -14.31 9.76
CA ILE A 410 13.30 -15.74 10.00
C ILE A 410 12.13 -15.98 10.95
N THR A 411 11.00 -16.37 10.41
CA THR A 411 9.74 -16.47 11.15
C THR A 411 9.19 -17.89 11.07
N ALA A 412 9.01 -18.55 12.20
CA ALA A 412 8.37 -19.86 12.28
C ALA A 412 6.98 -19.71 12.90
N CYS A 413 5.98 -20.09 12.15
CA CYS A 413 4.59 -19.89 12.51
C CYS A 413 3.85 -21.23 12.62
N ARG A 414 3.13 -21.43 13.74
CA ARG A 414 2.36 -22.66 13.98
C ARG A 414 1.14 -22.80 13.08
N ALA A 415 0.68 -21.74 12.47
CA ALA A 415 -0.48 -21.70 11.60
C ALA A 415 -1.70 -21.02 12.28
N PRO A 416 -2.54 -20.32 11.54
CA PRO A 416 -2.64 -20.26 10.07
C PRO A 416 -1.78 -19.17 9.42
N CYS A 417 -0.69 -18.74 10.03
CA CYS A 417 0.18 -17.71 9.52
C CYS A 417 0.58 -18.04 8.08
N ASN A 418 0.18 -17.24 7.14
CA ASN A 418 0.55 -17.30 5.72
C ASN A 418 0.30 -18.60 4.99
N ARG A 419 -0.72 -19.31 5.30
CA ARG A 419 -1.00 -20.55 4.56
C ARG A 419 -1.50 -20.31 3.15
N VAL A 420 -2.07 -19.14 2.89
CA VAL A 420 -2.69 -18.80 1.62
C VAL A 420 -1.82 -17.85 0.83
N THR A 421 -1.50 -16.69 1.35
CA THR A 421 -0.76 -15.65 0.63
C THR A 421 0.75 -15.67 0.86
N GLY A 422 1.18 -16.14 2.01
CA GLY A 422 2.57 -16.02 2.41
C GLY A 422 2.95 -14.65 2.96
N ILE A 423 2.06 -13.67 2.99
CA ILE A 423 2.36 -12.32 3.47
C ILE A 423 1.95 -12.17 4.94
N ALA A 424 2.93 -12.04 5.83
CA ALA A 424 2.71 -11.71 7.24
C ALA A 424 3.42 -10.41 7.65
N TYR A 425 3.98 -9.72 6.70
CA TYR A 425 4.48 -8.37 6.85
C TYR A 425 3.29 -7.39 6.82
N PRO A 426 3.22 -6.43 7.69
CA PRO A 426 4.20 -6.00 8.71
C PRO A 426 3.97 -6.58 10.12
N LEU A 427 3.70 -7.85 10.28
CA LEU A 427 3.42 -8.50 11.55
C LEU A 427 4.58 -8.33 12.55
N ALA A 428 4.34 -7.68 13.69
CA ALA A 428 5.36 -7.44 14.71
C ALA A 428 5.58 -8.65 15.61
N ASN A 429 4.51 -9.30 16.03
CA ASN A 429 4.51 -10.56 16.76
C ASN A 429 3.25 -11.35 16.40
N GLY A 430 3.21 -12.62 16.70
CA GLY A 430 2.03 -13.45 16.39
C GLY A 430 2.13 -14.83 17.00
N PRO A 431 1.26 -15.75 16.62
CA PRO A 431 1.32 -17.14 17.06
C PRO A 431 2.49 -17.86 16.37
N VAL A 432 3.70 -17.43 16.66
CA VAL A 432 4.96 -17.91 16.09
C VAL A 432 5.73 -18.72 17.12
N ASP A 433 6.48 -19.72 16.68
CA ASP A 433 7.45 -20.40 17.54
C ASP A 433 8.65 -19.49 17.80
N PHE A 434 9.04 -18.71 16.81
CA PHE A 434 10.03 -17.66 16.90
C PHE A 434 9.92 -16.68 15.72
N ASP A 435 10.44 -15.48 15.92
CA ASP A 435 10.55 -14.43 14.90
C ASP A 435 11.83 -13.63 15.15
N SER A 436 12.62 -13.46 14.11
CA SER A 436 13.80 -12.62 14.17
C SER A 436 13.47 -11.12 14.22
N GLY A 437 12.26 -10.73 13.82
CA GLY A 437 12.05 -9.38 13.31
C GLY A 437 12.87 -9.16 12.05
N GLU A 438 12.95 -7.94 11.58
CA GLU A 438 13.69 -7.59 10.39
C GLU A 438 15.20 -7.60 10.60
N LEU A 439 15.91 -8.21 9.67
CA LEU A 439 17.34 -8.17 9.56
C LEU A 439 17.72 -7.34 8.34
N GLY A 440 18.27 -6.15 8.56
CA GLY A 440 18.64 -5.23 7.50
C GLY A 440 19.17 -3.92 8.06
N PHE A 441 19.54 -3.02 7.15
CA PHE A 441 20.00 -1.68 7.45
C PHE A 441 19.18 -0.71 6.60
N GLY A 442 18.48 0.21 7.22
CA GLY A 442 17.65 1.16 6.51
C GLY A 442 17.41 2.43 7.31
N PRO A 443 16.85 3.45 6.67
CA PRO A 443 16.45 4.65 7.37
C PRO A 443 15.47 4.30 8.47
N ALA A 444 15.65 4.93 9.64
CA ALA A 444 14.68 4.88 10.71
C ALA A 444 13.34 5.41 10.16
N GLY A 445 12.25 4.70 10.38
CA GLY A 445 10.91 5.16 10.03
C GLY A 445 10.12 4.25 9.11
N PHE A 446 10.71 3.22 8.52
CA PHE A 446 9.95 2.24 7.75
C PHE A 446 9.44 1.10 8.61
N THR A 447 10.27 0.55 9.40
CA THR A 447 9.97 -0.37 10.49
C THR A 447 10.96 -0.05 11.59
N ALA A 448 10.75 -0.54 12.79
CA ALA A 448 11.78 -0.50 13.82
C ALA A 448 12.92 -1.45 13.43
N ALA A 449 13.52 -1.19 12.26
CA ALA A 449 14.64 -1.96 11.74
C ALA A 449 15.73 -2.00 12.80
N ALA A 450 16.09 -3.18 13.22
CA ALA A 450 17.05 -3.36 14.28
C ALA A 450 18.49 -3.01 13.86
N ASN A 451 18.70 -2.46 12.63
CA ASN A 451 20.01 -2.16 12.06
C ASN A 451 21.02 -3.27 12.32
N ARG A 452 20.63 -4.50 12.06
CA ARG A 452 21.42 -5.70 12.27
C ARG A 452 21.28 -6.66 11.10
N ASP A 453 22.31 -7.40 10.82
CA ASP A 453 22.34 -8.44 9.78
C ASP A 453 22.41 -9.86 10.35
N THR A 454 22.36 -10.02 11.66
CA THR A 454 22.50 -11.32 12.32
C THR A 454 21.43 -11.56 13.37
N TRP A 455 21.03 -12.83 13.49
CA TRP A 455 20.11 -13.28 14.51
C TRP A 455 20.40 -14.77 14.86
N ALA A 456 19.93 -15.20 16.02
CA ALA A 456 20.04 -16.57 16.46
C ALA A 456 18.71 -17.06 17.06
N THR A 457 18.35 -18.32 16.78
CA THR A 457 17.13 -18.92 17.32
C THR A 457 17.17 -18.99 18.86
N PRO A 458 15.97 -19.08 19.50
CA PRO A 458 15.90 -19.48 20.90
C PRO A 458 16.66 -20.78 21.15
N LYS A 459 17.28 -20.93 22.35
CA LYS A 459 18.02 -22.13 22.74
C LYS A 459 17.15 -23.21 23.32
N ASP A 460 15.97 -22.88 23.77
CA ASP A 460 14.98 -23.72 24.46
C ASP A 460 14.00 -24.40 23.54
N LEU A 461 14.20 -24.33 22.22
CA LEU A 461 13.37 -25.02 21.25
C LEU A 461 13.35 -26.53 21.53
N ALA A 462 12.14 -27.10 21.53
CA ALA A 462 11.95 -28.55 21.70
C ALA A 462 12.56 -29.33 20.52
N PRO A 463 12.96 -30.60 20.72
CA PRO A 463 13.34 -31.45 19.60
C PRO A 463 12.22 -31.54 18.55
N GLY A 464 12.59 -31.42 17.27
CA GLY A 464 11.64 -31.39 16.17
C GLY A 464 12.18 -30.70 14.94
N THR A 465 11.37 -30.64 13.90
CA THR A 465 11.68 -29.91 12.68
C THR A 465 10.88 -28.60 12.67
N TYR A 466 11.59 -27.52 12.42
CA TYR A 466 11.04 -26.18 12.32
C TYR A 466 11.14 -25.70 10.89
N THR A 467 10.01 -25.28 10.34
CA THR A 467 9.96 -24.54 9.08
C THR A 467 9.83 -23.06 9.39
N TYR A 468 10.47 -22.28 8.57
CA TYR A 468 10.41 -20.82 8.68
C TYR A 468 10.30 -20.19 7.28
N PHE A 469 9.94 -18.93 7.25
CA PHE A 469 9.80 -18.14 6.03
C PHE A 469 10.24 -16.69 6.30
N CYS A 470 10.41 -15.92 5.22
CA CYS A 470 10.57 -14.48 5.30
C CYS A 470 9.20 -13.81 5.19
N ARG A 471 8.87 -12.91 6.13
CA ARG A 471 7.62 -12.15 6.09
C ARG A 471 7.58 -11.12 4.98
N VAL A 472 8.75 -10.56 4.65
CA VAL A 472 8.91 -9.58 3.57
C VAL A 472 8.90 -10.27 2.19
N HIS A 473 9.46 -11.49 2.10
CA HIS A 473 9.56 -12.25 0.85
C HIS A 473 9.01 -13.67 1.07
N PRO A 474 7.71 -13.85 1.03
CA PRO A 474 7.06 -15.09 1.45
C PRO A 474 7.38 -16.32 0.61
N PHE A 475 7.92 -16.14 -0.58
CA PHE A 475 8.48 -17.23 -1.39
C PHE A 475 9.74 -17.84 -0.77
N MET A 476 10.47 -17.08 0.06
CA MET A 476 11.65 -17.60 0.77
C MET A 476 11.23 -18.50 1.92
N ARG A 477 11.64 -19.76 1.87
CA ARG A 477 11.31 -20.76 2.87
C ARG A 477 12.50 -21.60 3.23
N GLY A 478 12.60 -21.98 4.48
CA GLY A 478 13.68 -22.82 4.98
C GLY A 478 13.24 -23.75 6.10
N ALA A 479 14.14 -24.66 6.47
CA ALA A 479 13.92 -25.56 7.59
C ALA A 479 15.22 -25.85 8.33
N PHE A 480 15.11 -26.19 9.62
CA PHE A 480 16.16 -26.83 10.41
C PHE A 480 15.54 -27.84 11.38
N ALA A 481 16.36 -28.70 11.93
CA ALA A 481 15.95 -29.66 12.94
C ALA A 481 16.70 -29.47 14.25
N VAL A 482 15.97 -29.59 15.35
CA VAL A 482 16.54 -29.66 16.71
C VAL A 482 16.56 -31.12 17.13
N LYS A 483 17.75 -31.66 17.40
CA LYS A 483 17.95 -33.02 17.87
C LYS A 483 17.80 -33.11 19.38
N GLY A 484 17.12 -34.13 19.86
CA GLY A 484 17.12 -34.48 21.27
C GLY A 484 18.52 -34.71 21.85
N PRO A 485 18.60 -34.80 23.17
CA PRO A 485 19.84 -35.14 23.85
C PRO A 485 20.44 -36.45 23.39
#